data_cc93bf1c7c473972a530e8f86db46e17
#
_entry.id   cc93bf1c7c473972a530e8f86db46e17
#
_cell.length_a   1.000
_cell.length_b   1.000
_cell.length_c   1.000
_cell.angle_alpha   90.00
_cell.angle_beta   90.00
_cell.angle_gamma   90.00
#
_symmetry.space_group_name_H-M   'P 1'
#
loop_
_entity.id
_entity.type
_entity.pdbx_description
1 polymer ?
#
loop_
_entity_poly.entity_id
_entity_poly.type
_entity_poly.pdbx_seq_one_letter_code
_entity_poly.pdbx_strand_id
1 'polypeptide(L)'
;MNHIDQAEKLLLMASKDMKALELMILPESIDDEIYGFHAQQVVEKTLKAWITVIGGTYSFNHDLWILLLTLRELGCDIEKYRHLIMLNPFAAHLRYEPLETVDEPLDRPELRKQIQELYDSVQTAVALMKQRA
;
A
#
# COMPACT_ATOMS: atom_id res chain seq x y z
N MET A 1 6.90 -8.62 -20.44
CA MET A 1 5.79 -7.92 -19.79
C MET A 1 6.16 -6.45 -19.65
N ASN A 2 5.31 -5.55 -20.13
CA ASN A 2 5.62 -4.12 -20.08
C ASN A 2 5.26 -3.50 -18.73
N HIS A 3 5.60 -2.23 -18.55
CA HIS A 3 5.36 -1.51 -17.28
C HIS A 3 3.89 -1.49 -16.88
N ILE A 4 3.02 -1.34 -17.86
CA ILE A 4 1.58 -1.23 -17.61
C ILE A 4 1.05 -2.57 -17.11
N ASP A 5 1.43 -3.67 -17.76
CA ASP A 5 1.00 -5.01 -17.33
C ASP A 5 1.49 -5.34 -15.92
N GLN A 6 2.72 -4.99 -15.60
CA GLN A 6 3.27 -5.21 -14.26
C GLN A 6 2.53 -4.38 -13.21
N ALA A 7 2.25 -3.12 -13.52
CA ALA A 7 1.50 -2.27 -12.60
C ALA A 7 0.07 -2.79 -12.39
N GLU A 8 -0.59 -3.23 -13.46
CA GLU A 8 -1.93 -3.80 -13.36
C GLU A 8 -1.95 -5.07 -12.49
N LYS A 9 -0.94 -5.92 -12.59
CA LYS A 9 -0.82 -7.10 -11.73
C LYS A 9 -0.66 -6.73 -10.25
N LEU A 10 0.19 -5.76 -9.97
CA LEU A 10 0.38 -5.29 -8.60
C LEU A 10 -0.92 -4.70 -8.03
N LEU A 11 -1.65 -3.93 -8.82
CA LEU A 11 -2.95 -3.39 -8.39
C LEU A 11 -3.98 -4.49 -8.19
N LEU A 12 -3.99 -5.52 -9.02
CA LEU A 12 -4.88 -6.65 -8.82
C LEU A 12 -4.58 -7.36 -7.49
N MET A 13 -3.31 -7.57 -7.18
CA MET A 13 -2.91 -8.16 -5.91
C MET A 13 -3.31 -7.26 -4.73
N ALA A 14 -3.09 -5.95 -4.86
CA ALA A 14 -3.51 -4.99 -3.84
C ALA A 14 -5.03 -5.01 -3.62
N SER A 15 -5.82 -5.15 -4.69
CA SER A 15 -7.28 -5.17 -4.59
C SER A 15 -7.80 -6.33 -3.74
N LYS A 16 -7.09 -7.45 -3.73
CA LYS A 16 -7.47 -8.60 -2.91
C LYS A 16 -7.28 -8.30 -1.42
N ASP A 17 -6.16 -7.64 -1.07
CA ASP A 17 -5.95 -7.21 0.30
C ASP A 17 -6.92 -6.10 0.71
N MET A 18 -7.29 -5.21 -0.21
CA MET A 18 -8.31 -4.20 0.06
C MET A 18 -9.65 -4.83 0.40
N LYS A 19 -10.03 -5.89 -0.31
CA LYS A 19 -11.25 -6.62 -0.01
C LYS A 19 -11.20 -7.23 1.39
N ALA A 20 -10.04 -7.74 1.79
CA ALA A 20 -9.85 -8.23 3.15
C ALA A 20 -10.06 -7.11 4.17
N LEU A 21 -9.52 -5.91 3.92
CA LEU A 21 -9.72 -4.76 4.80
C LEU A 21 -11.19 -4.42 4.97
N GLU A 22 -11.96 -4.50 3.90
CA GLU A 22 -13.40 -4.22 3.95
C GLU A 22 -14.15 -5.24 4.80
N LEU A 23 -13.82 -6.52 4.65
CA LEU A 23 -14.43 -7.60 5.43
C LEU A 23 -14.03 -7.55 6.90
N MET A 24 -12.86 -6.99 7.22
CA MET A 24 -12.31 -6.90 8.57
C MET A 24 -12.44 -5.51 9.18
N ILE A 25 -13.39 -4.70 8.70
CA ILE A 25 -13.49 -3.31 9.12
C ILE A 25 -13.87 -3.13 10.60
N LEU A 26 -14.63 -4.07 11.16
CA LEU A 26 -15.03 -4.02 12.56
C LEU A 26 -13.88 -4.45 13.45
N PRO A 27 -13.53 -3.68 14.51
CA PRO A 27 -12.38 -3.99 15.37
C PRO A 27 -12.43 -5.37 16.01
N GLU A 28 -13.61 -5.89 16.31
CA GLU A 28 -13.79 -7.19 16.93
C GLU A 28 -13.65 -8.36 15.95
N SER A 29 -13.57 -8.10 14.64
CA SER A 29 -13.50 -9.17 13.63
C SER A 29 -12.16 -9.90 13.63
N ILE A 30 -11.07 -9.16 13.88
CA ILE A 30 -9.70 -9.69 13.84
C ILE A 30 -8.78 -8.71 14.57
N ASP A 31 -7.63 -9.20 15.02
CA ASP A 31 -6.63 -8.37 15.70
C ASP A 31 -6.06 -7.29 14.77
N ASP A 32 -5.68 -6.15 15.35
CA ASP A 32 -5.06 -5.05 14.61
C ASP A 32 -3.78 -5.47 13.88
N GLU A 33 -3.03 -6.42 14.43
CA GLU A 33 -1.84 -6.96 13.78
C GLU A 33 -2.15 -7.51 12.39
N ILE A 34 -3.26 -8.25 12.28
CA ILE A 34 -3.68 -8.86 11.02
C ILE A 34 -4.24 -7.81 10.07
N TYR A 35 -5.10 -6.92 10.59
CA TYR A 35 -5.62 -5.82 9.79
C TYR A 35 -4.49 -4.95 9.25
N GLY A 36 -3.56 -4.57 10.13
CA GLY A 36 -2.40 -3.75 9.77
C GLY A 36 -1.50 -4.42 8.75
N PHE A 37 -1.34 -5.75 8.83
CA PHE A 37 -0.58 -6.51 7.83
C PHE A 37 -1.20 -6.35 6.44
N HIS A 38 -2.50 -6.58 6.31
CA HIS A 38 -3.18 -6.44 5.01
C HIS A 38 -3.16 -5.00 4.52
N ALA A 39 -3.32 -4.03 5.43
CA ALA A 39 -3.21 -2.61 5.08
C ALA A 39 -1.83 -2.28 4.53
N GLN A 40 -0.78 -2.76 5.19
CA GLN A 40 0.60 -2.58 4.72
C GLN A 40 0.80 -3.19 3.34
N GLN A 41 0.24 -4.38 3.10
CA GLN A 41 0.36 -5.05 1.81
C GLN A 41 -0.32 -4.26 0.68
N VAL A 42 -1.49 -3.66 0.95
CA VAL A 42 -2.14 -2.80 -0.06
C VAL A 42 -1.23 -1.63 -0.41
N VAL A 43 -0.71 -0.95 0.60
CA VAL A 43 0.13 0.24 0.38
C VAL A 43 1.41 -0.13 -0.35
N GLU A 44 2.09 -1.19 0.07
CA GLU A 44 3.33 -1.63 -0.56
C GLU A 44 3.12 -1.94 -2.05
N LYS A 45 2.12 -2.75 -2.37
CA LYS A 45 1.84 -3.15 -3.75
C LYS A 45 1.40 -1.97 -4.61
N THR A 46 0.61 -1.08 -4.03
CA THR A 46 0.14 0.12 -4.74
C THR A 46 1.28 1.09 -5.03
N LEU A 47 2.19 1.32 -4.08
CA LEU A 47 3.36 2.17 -4.31
C LEU A 47 4.29 1.55 -5.35
N LYS A 48 4.48 0.25 -5.33
CA LYS A 48 5.26 -0.46 -6.35
C LYS A 48 4.63 -0.34 -7.73
N ALA A 49 3.31 -0.42 -7.83
CA ALA A 49 2.60 -0.19 -9.08
C ALA A 49 2.82 1.23 -9.60
N TRP A 50 2.77 2.22 -8.72
CA TRP A 50 3.00 3.61 -9.07
C TRP A 50 4.42 3.81 -9.61
N ILE A 51 5.43 3.32 -8.90
CA ILE A 51 6.82 3.39 -9.36
C ILE A 51 6.96 2.74 -10.74
N THR A 52 6.37 1.57 -10.92
CA THR A 52 6.46 0.80 -12.16
C THR A 52 5.84 1.55 -13.33
N VAL A 53 4.65 2.11 -13.15
CA VAL A 53 3.93 2.77 -14.28
C VAL A 53 4.62 4.04 -14.74
N ILE A 54 5.35 4.73 -13.86
CA ILE A 54 6.11 5.92 -14.26
C ILE A 54 7.53 5.61 -14.75
N GLY A 55 7.84 4.32 -14.91
CA GLY A 55 9.11 3.88 -15.48
C GLY A 55 10.25 3.74 -14.49
N GLY A 56 9.98 3.81 -13.19
CA GLY A 56 10.99 3.62 -12.17
C GLY A 56 11.21 2.15 -11.81
N THR A 57 12.20 1.93 -10.95
CA THR A 57 12.48 0.61 -10.39
C THR A 57 12.55 0.71 -8.87
N TYR A 58 12.29 -0.38 -8.21
CA TYR A 58 12.36 -0.47 -6.75
C TYR A 58 13.16 -1.69 -6.34
N SER A 59 13.85 -1.59 -5.20
CA SER A 59 14.59 -2.72 -4.63
C SER A 59 13.64 -3.69 -3.92
N PHE A 60 14.10 -4.92 -3.72
CA PHE A 60 13.37 -5.91 -2.95
C PHE A 60 13.39 -5.53 -1.48
N ASN A 61 12.42 -4.73 -1.06
CA ASN A 61 12.21 -4.47 0.35
C ASN A 61 10.75 -4.14 0.60
N HIS A 62 10.36 -4.17 1.87
CA HIS A 62 8.99 -3.95 2.30
C HIS A 62 8.84 -2.61 3.05
N ASP A 63 9.88 -1.76 3.03
CA ASP A 63 9.87 -0.49 3.73
C ASP A 63 9.13 0.56 2.90
N LEU A 64 7.98 0.97 3.39
CA LEU A 64 7.13 1.95 2.71
C LEU A 64 7.82 3.30 2.56
N TRP A 65 8.66 3.68 3.52
CA TRP A 65 9.39 4.95 3.44
C TRP A 65 10.34 4.96 2.24
N ILE A 66 11.06 3.86 2.01
CA ILE A 66 11.97 3.75 0.87
C ILE A 66 11.19 3.84 -0.45
N LEU A 67 10.03 3.22 -0.53
CA LEU A 67 9.18 3.32 -1.73
C LEU A 67 8.70 4.76 -1.96
N LEU A 68 8.29 5.45 -0.91
CA LEU A 68 7.88 6.85 -1.01
C LEU A 68 9.05 7.75 -1.41
N LEU A 69 10.25 7.52 -0.86
CA LEU A 69 11.44 8.27 -1.25
C LEU A 69 11.78 8.06 -2.72
N THR A 70 11.64 6.84 -3.21
CA THR A 70 11.86 6.53 -4.64
C THR A 70 10.91 7.35 -5.51
N LEU A 71 9.63 7.41 -5.13
CA LEU A 71 8.64 8.23 -5.84
C LEU A 71 8.98 9.72 -5.80
N ARG A 72 9.44 10.22 -4.65
CA ARG A 72 9.84 11.61 -4.51
C ARG A 72 11.02 11.94 -5.42
N GLU A 73 12.01 11.05 -5.50
CA GLU A 73 13.15 11.22 -6.39
C GLU A 73 12.74 11.21 -7.87
N LEU A 74 11.66 10.51 -8.20
CA LEU A 74 11.11 10.50 -9.54
C LEU A 74 10.20 11.71 -9.83
N GLY A 75 10.09 12.64 -8.89
CA GLY A 75 9.35 13.88 -9.08
C GLY A 75 7.90 13.86 -8.59
N CYS A 76 7.50 12.83 -7.88
CA CYS A 76 6.13 12.72 -7.37
C CYS A 76 5.97 13.41 -6.03
N ASP A 77 4.80 14.01 -5.81
CA ASP A 77 4.43 14.55 -4.51
C ASP A 77 3.88 13.41 -3.64
N ILE A 78 4.59 13.11 -2.55
CA ILE A 78 4.26 11.99 -1.67
C ILE A 78 3.67 12.44 -0.32
N GLU A 79 3.52 13.73 -0.10
CA GLU A 79 3.17 14.25 1.24
C GLU A 79 1.82 13.73 1.74
N LYS A 80 0.84 13.55 0.87
CA LYS A 80 -0.47 13.02 1.22
C LYS A 80 -0.40 11.60 1.82
N TYR A 81 0.64 10.84 1.49
CA TYR A 81 0.73 9.42 1.81
C TYR A 81 1.82 9.12 2.85
N ARG A 82 2.54 10.14 3.28
CA ARG A 82 3.68 9.99 4.18
C ARG A 82 3.31 9.32 5.51
N HIS A 83 2.14 9.62 6.04
CA HIS A 83 1.68 9.04 7.29
C HIS A 83 1.45 7.53 7.22
N LEU A 84 1.30 6.97 6.02
CA LEU A 84 1.11 5.53 5.85
C LEU A 84 2.35 4.71 6.21
N ILE A 85 3.51 5.35 6.40
CA ILE A 85 4.73 4.67 6.90
C ILE A 85 4.50 4.07 8.30
N MET A 86 3.49 4.53 9.02
CA MET A 86 3.10 3.93 10.30
C MET A 86 2.78 2.45 10.19
N LEU A 87 2.52 1.97 8.97
CA LEU A 87 2.21 0.56 8.72
C LEU A 87 3.45 -0.33 8.62
N ASN A 88 4.65 0.24 8.54
CA ASN A 88 5.89 -0.53 8.42
C ASN A 88 6.04 -1.66 9.46
N PRO A 89 5.80 -1.41 10.75
CA PRO A 89 5.97 -2.47 11.76
C PRO A 89 5.12 -3.72 11.51
N PHE A 90 3.96 -3.56 10.88
CA PHE A 90 3.04 -4.67 10.66
C PHE A 90 3.59 -5.71 9.68
N ALA A 91 4.39 -5.31 8.70
CA ALA A 91 5.01 -6.24 7.77
C ALA A 91 6.07 -7.10 8.44
N ALA A 92 6.90 -6.51 9.29
CA ALA A 92 8.04 -7.18 9.91
C ALA A 92 7.62 -8.12 11.05
N HIS A 93 6.76 -7.65 11.93
CA HIS A 93 6.46 -8.35 13.19
C HIS A 93 5.53 -9.55 13.00
N LEU A 94 4.66 -9.52 12.02
CA LEU A 94 3.69 -10.59 11.81
C LEU A 94 4.33 -11.92 11.43
N ARG A 95 5.59 -11.90 10.95
CA ARG A 95 6.30 -13.10 10.50
C ARG A 95 6.99 -13.85 11.62
N TYR A 96 7.42 -13.17 12.67
CA TYR A 96 8.34 -13.72 13.66
C TYR A 96 7.86 -13.53 15.09
N GLU A 97 7.24 -12.42 15.41
CA GLU A 97 6.82 -12.08 16.76
C GLU A 97 5.49 -11.32 16.73
N PRO A 98 4.62 -11.56 17.72
CA PRO A 98 3.45 -10.69 17.86
C PRO A 98 3.90 -9.28 18.24
N LEU A 99 3.13 -8.28 17.83
CA LEU A 99 3.35 -6.90 18.27
C LEU A 99 3.04 -6.84 19.77
N GLU A 100 4.04 -6.43 20.56
CA GLU A 100 3.92 -6.42 22.02
C GLU A 100 2.89 -5.40 22.50
N THR A 101 2.83 -4.24 21.84
CA THR A 101 1.83 -3.23 22.14
C THR A 101 1.53 -2.44 20.88
N VAL A 102 0.25 -2.40 20.52
CA VAL A 102 -0.26 -1.32 19.71
C VAL A 102 -0.75 -0.30 20.73
N ASP A 103 0.01 0.78 20.95
CA ASP A 103 -0.31 1.78 21.95
C ASP A 103 -1.68 2.41 21.72
N GLU A 104 -2.10 2.50 20.46
CA GLU A 104 -3.42 2.97 20.08
C GLU A 104 -4.06 2.01 19.07
N PRO A 105 -5.35 1.69 19.23
CA PRO A 105 -6.07 0.90 18.24
C PRO A 105 -6.04 1.59 16.87
N LEU A 106 -5.98 0.80 15.80
CA LEU A 106 -6.07 1.33 14.45
C LEU A 106 -7.47 1.90 14.21
N ASP A 107 -7.53 3.10 13.65
CA ASP A 107 -8.78 3.65 13.14
C ASP A 107 -9.01 3.05 11.75
N ARG A 108 -9.65 1.90 11.70
CA ARG A 108 -9.81 1.13 10.46
C ARG A 108 -10.59 1.88 9.38
N PRO A 109 -11.71 2.56 9.68
CA PRO A 109 -12.43 3.31 8.65
C PRO A 109 -11.58 4.43 8.04
N GLU A 110 -10.87 5.20 8.86
CA GLU A 110 -10.02 6.28 8.37
C GLU A 110 -8.83 5.75 7.58
N LEU A 111 -8.18 4.72 8.09
CA LEU A 111 -7.05 4.08 7.42
C LEU A 111 -7.47 3.52 6.05
N ARG A 112 -8.62 2.83 6.01
CA ARG A 112 -9.15 2.29 4.77
C ARG A 112 -9.44 3.40 3.76
N LYS A 113 -10.00 4.52 4.21
CA LYS A 113 -10.28 5.67 3.36
C LYS A 113 -9.00 6.22 2.74
N GLN A 114 -7.95 6.40 3.53
CA GLN A 114 -6.66 6.90 3.06
C GLN A 114 -6.01 5.95 2.06
N ILE A 115 -6.08 4.66 2.33
CA ILE A 115 -5.55 3.63 1.44
C ILE A 115 -6.34 3.60 0.13
N GLN A 116 -7.66 3.75 0.20
CA GLN A 116 -8.51 3.80 -0.99
C GLN A 116 -8.14 4.99 -1.88
N GLU A 117 -7.89 6.15 -1.28
CA GLU A 117 -7.46 7.34 -2.03
C GLU A 117 -6.15 7.10 -2.76
N LEU A 118 -5.17 6.48 -2.12
CA LEU A 118 -3.91 6.11 -2.76
C LEU A 118 -4.15 5.13 -3.91
N TYR A 119 -4.90 4.07 -3.66
CA TYR A 119 -5.20 3.05 -4.67
C TYR A 119 -5.88 3.67 -5.90
N ASP A 120 -6.90 4.48 -5.68
CA ASP A 120 -7.66 5.10 -6.77
C ASP A 120 -6.78 6.04 -7.59
N SER A 121 -5.91 6.80 -6.95
CA SER A 121 -4.98 7.70 -7.61
C SER A 121 -4.03 6.94 -8.53
N VAL A 122 -3.48 5.84 -8.04
CA VAL A 122 -2.53 5.01 -8.83
C VAL A 122 -3.27 4.27 -9.94
N GLN A 123 -4.46 3.75 -9.67
CA GLN A 123 -5.29 3.11 -10.68
C GLN A 123 -5.59 4.06 -11.83
N THR A 124 -5.92 5.31 -11.53
CA THR A 124 -6.14 6.36 -12.53
C THR A 124 -4.88 6.61 -13.36
N ALA A 125 -3.72 6.70 -12.72
CA ALA A 125 -2.45 6.90 -13.41
C ALA A 125 -2.14 5.74 -14.38
N VAL A 126 -2.38 4.52 -13.95
CA VAL A 126 -2.18 3.33 -14.79
C VAL A 126 -3.14 3.34 -15.99
N ALA A 127 -4.40 3.68 -15.76
CA ALA A 127 -5.41 3.75 -16.83
C ALA A 127 -5.03 4.81 -17.86
N LEU A 128 -4.56 5.99 -17.41
CA LEU A 128 -4.14 7.05 -18.34
C LEU A 128 -2.92 6.64 -19.17
N MET A 129 -1.95 5.97 -18.58
CA MET A 129 -0.78 5.47 -19.31
C MET A 129 -1.18 4.41 -20.33
N LYS A 130 -2.13 3.56 -19.98
CA LYS A 130 -2.65 2.53 -20.89
C LYS A 130 -3.31 3.14 -22.12
N GLN A 131 -4.06 4.23 -21.95
CA GLN A 131 -4.69 4.93 -23.06
C GLN A 131 -3.69 5.60 -24.01
N ARG A 132 -2.51 5.97 -23.51
CA ARG A 132 -1.45 6.60 -24.30
C ARG A 132 -0.53 5.60 -25.00
N ALA A 133 -0.63 4.35 -24.61
CA ALA A 133 0.23 3.30 -25.15
C ALA A 133 -0.20 2.86 -26.55
#